data_f43e3ea6df75366398a095980c7d4104
#
_entry.id   f43e3ea6df75366398a095980c7d4104
#
_cell.length_a   1.000
_cell.length_b   1.000
_cell.length_c   1.000
_cell.angle_alpha   90.00
_cell.angle_beta   90.00
_cell.angle_gamma   90.00
#
_symmetry.space_group_name_H-M   'P 1'
#
loop_
_entity.id
_entity.type
_entity.pdbx_description
1 polymer ?
#
loop_
_entity_poly.entity_id
_entity_poly.type
_entity_poly.pdbx_seq_one_letter_code
_entity_poly.pdbx_strand_id
1 'polypeptide(L)'
;YSTEVRRAEVEQTIAQLRQSLSPISPSRERFRLARLGYDWLVGPAIADLNRAGIKTLVFVLDGVLRGVPMAALYDGSQFLIENYNVALSPGLQLLTPQPLQPQNLQVLTGGLTEARQGFSALPGVAVELQQITTEVSAKLLLNQDLTNQNLIQQLSNVPFNVVHLATHGQFSSNAEETFILTWDDRLKVKQLSDLLRNRDVRSTTPLELLVLSACQTASGDQRAALGLAGVAVRSGARSTVATLWSVNDEAAATLMTRFYQELTQPGMTKAQALRQAQLALLREPQFKQPYYWSPFVLIGNWL
;
A
#
# COMPACT_ATOMS: atom_id res chain seq x y z
N TYR A 1 22.33 13.93 7.06
CA TYR A 1 21.68 14.45 8.27
C TYR A 1 21.48 13.36 9.28
N SER A 2 21.59 13.67 10.56
CA SER A 2 21.28 12.75 11.66
C SER A 2 20.51 13.48 12.74
N THR A 3 19.57 12.79 13.36
CA THR A 3 18.81 13.27 14.52
C THR A 3 19.03 12.30 15.66
N GLU A 4 19.51 12.82 16.80
CA GLU A 4 19.71 12.00 18.00
C GLU A 4 18.43 12.01 18.83
N VAL A 5 17.78 10.86 18.94
CA VAL A 5 16.57 10.66 19.75
C VAL A 5 16.68 9.35 20.51
N ARG A 6 16.27 9.34 21.76
CA ARG A 6 16.27 8.10 22.56
C ARG A 6 15.30 7.08 21.97
N ARG A 7 15.73 5.84 21.86
CA ARG A 7 14.93 4.74 21.28
C ARG A 7 13.55 4.62 21.94
N ALA A 8 13.48 4.67 23.26
CA ALA A 8 12.22 4.58 23.98
C ALA A 8 11.26 5.74 23.64
N GLU A 9 11.79 6.94 23.40
CA GLU A 9 11.00 8.11 23.01
C GLU A 9 10.44 7.93 21.58
N VAL A 10 11.22 7.41 20.66
CA VAL A 10 10.76 7.07 19.30
C VAL A 10 9.66 6.03 19.36
N GLU A 11 9.89 4.91 20.07
CA GLU A 11 8.92 3.82 20.19
C GLU A 11 7.58 4.31 20.78
N GLN A 12 7.65 5.09 21.85
CA GLN A 12 6.45 5.67 22.49
C GLN A 12 5.73 6.65 21.56
N THR A 13 6.45 7.57 20.92
CA THR A 13 5.85 8.59 20.04
C THR A 13 5.17 7.93 18.83
N ILE A 14 5.81 6.94 18.22
CA ILE A 14 5.23 6.23 17.08
C ILE A 14 3.99 5.43 17.47
N ALA A 15 4.01 4.75 18.62
CA ALA A 15 2.83 4.07 19.14
C ALA A 15 1.65 5.02 19.37
N GLN A 16 1.90 6.17 20.00
CA GLN A 16 0.90 7.22 20.22
C GLN A 16 0.41 7.84 18.91
N LEU A 17 1.31 8.10 17.95
CA LEU A 17 0.93 8.61 16.62
C LEU A 17 -0.07 7.67 15.95
N ARG A 18 0.24 6.38 15.90
CA ARG A 18 -0.67 5.38 15.31
C ARG A 18 -2.05 5.36 15.97
N GLN A 19 -2.09 5.39 17.30
CA GLN A 19 -3.36 5.46 18.04
C GLN A 19 -4.12 6.75 17.74
N SER A 20 -3.42 7.89 17.61
CA SER A 20 -4.03 9.18 17.32
C SER A 20 -4.58 9.31 15.90
N LEU A 21 -4.21 8.43 14.98
CA LEU A 21 -4.76 8.40 13.61
C LEU A 21 -6.20 7.87 13.56
N SER A 22 -6.69 7.20 14.61
CA SER A 22 -8.11 6.79 14.71
C SER A 22 -9.04 8.01 14.51
N PRO A 23 -10.18 7.85 13.78
CA PRO A 23 -11.12 8.93 13.53
C PRO A 23 -11.69 9.59 14.80
N ILE A 24 -11.78 8.84 15.89
CA ILE A 24 -12.30 9.32 17.19
C ILE A 24 -11.25 10.06 18.02
N SER A 25 -9.99 10.01 17.64
CA SER A 25 -8.90 10.65 18.40
C SER A 25 -8.86 12.17 18.20
N PRO A 26 -8.48 12.95 19.26
CA PRO A 26 -8.36 14.40 19.15
C PRO A 26 -7.35 14.82 18.08
N SER A 27 -7.76 15.74 17.21
CA SER A 27 -6.92 16.23 16.10
C SER A 27 -5.64 16.92 16.61
N ARG A 28 -5.71 17.65 17.74
CA ARG A 28 -4.56 18.37 18.32
C ARG A 28 -3.40 17.42 18.63
N GLU A 29 -3.69 16.25 19.23
CA GLU A 29 -2.67 15.28 19.59
C GLU A 29 -2.07 14.64 18.34
N ARG A 30 -2.90 14.30 17.36
CA ARG A 30 -2.47 13.80 16.05
C ARG A 30 -1.46 14.73 15.38
N PHE A 31 -1.79 16.02 15.27
CA PHE A 31 -0.91 17.01 14.65
C PHE A 31 0.40 17.19 15.43
N ARG A 32 0.34 17.19 16.76
CA ARG A 32 1.54 17.28 17.61
C ARG A 32 2.49 16.13 17.37
N LEU A 33 1.98 14.90 17.35
CA LEU A 33 2.79 13.69 17.17
C LEU A 33 3.30 13.57 15.73
N ALA A 34 2.47 13.90 14.74
CA ALA A 34 2.86 13.92 13.34
C ALA A 34 3.95 14.97 13.06
N ARG A 35 3.88 16.13 13.74
CA ARG A 35 4.91 17.17 13.70
C ARG A 35 6.22 16.67 14.28
N LEU A 36 6.19 16.06 15.44
CA LEU A 36 7.38 15.51 16.09
C LEU A 36 8.09 14.48 15.20
N GLY A 37 7.32 13.57 14.58
CA GLY A 37 7.86 12.64 13.61
C GLY A 37 8.47 13.32 12.37
N TYR A 38 7.85 14.37 11.87
CA TYR A 38 8.38 15.18 10.78
C TYR A 38 9.70 15.84 11.15
N ASP A 39 9.77 16.48 12.32
CA ASP A 39 10.97 17.18 12.80
C ASP A 39 12.16 16.23 12.97
N TRP A 40 11.93 14.95 13.29
CA TRP A 40 12.99 13.95 13.39
C TRP A 40 13.44 13.40 12.04
N LEU A 41 12.51 13.16 11.12
CA LEU A 41 12.76 12.31 9.93
C LEU A 41 12.96 13.12 8.65
N VAL A 42 12.37 14.32 8.54
CA VAL A 42 12.36 15.13 7.32
C VAL A 42 12.91 16.52 7.56
N GLY A 43 12.56 17.14 8.69
CA GLY A 43 12.92 18.51 9.03
C GLY A 43 14.39 18.85 8.83
N PRO A 44 15.35 18.02 9.28
CA PRO A 44 16.78 18.31 9.12
C PRO A 44 17.24 18.47 7.67
N ALA A 45 16.57 17.80 6.72
CA ALA A 45 16.93 17.83 5.31
C ALA A 45 16.09 18.81 4.46
N ILE A 46 15.05 19.41 5.02
CA ILE A 46 14.02 20.11 4.23
C ILE A 46 14.57 21.25 3.38
N ALA A 47 15.54 22.01 3.88
CA ALA A 47 16.15 23.11 3.15
C ALA A 47 16.86 22.64 1.88
N ASP A 48 17.57 21.50 1.95
CA ASP A 48 18.28 20.95 0.82
C ASP A 48 17.34 20.22 -0.15
N LEU A 49 16.30 19.54 0.35
CA LEU A 49 15.26 18.93 -0.47
C LEU A 49 14.57 19.99 -1.34
N ASN A 50 14.24 21.14 -0.75
CA ASN A 50 13.61 22.26 -1.47
C ASN A 50 14.58 22.88 -2.49
N ARG A 51 15.85 23.12 -2.09
CA ARG A 51 16.87 23.68 -2.98
C ARG A 51 17.13 22.79 -4.19
N ALA A 52 17.16 21.47 -3.97
CA ALA A 52 17.38 20.47 -5.04
C ALA A 52 16.12 20.17 -5.86
N GLY A 53 14.97 20.75 -5.53
CA GLY A 53 13.71 20.54 -6.24
C GLY A 53 13.19 19.11 -6.16
N ILE A 54 13.51 18.38 -5.08
CA ILE A 54 13.11 16.98 -4.89
C ILE A 54 11.59 16.88 -4.85
N LYS A 55 11.04 15.89 -5.54
CA LYS A 55 9.59 15.62 -5.62
C LYS A 55 9.18 14.29 -5.01
N THR A 56 10.11 13.35 -4.89
CA THR A 56 9.84 12.00 -4.37
C THR A 56 10.79 11.68 -3.23
N LEU A 57 10.24 11.26 -2.09
CA LEU A 57 10.99 10.77 -0.94
C LEU A 57 10.81 9.26 -0.83
N VAL A 58 11.94 8.56 -0.77
CA VAL A 58 11.97 7.11 -0.60
C VAL A 58 12.58 6.79 0.76
N PHE A 59 11.80 6.18 1.62
CA PHE A 59 12.21 5.83 2.97
C PHE A 59 12.65 4.37 3.07
N VAL A 60 13.76 4.11 3.72
CA VAL A 60 14.20 2.77 4.13
C VAL A 60 14.02 2.68 5.64
N LEU A 61 12.92 2.06 6.06
CA LEU A 61 12.48 2.07 7.45
C LEU A 61 12.88 0.78 8.17
N ASP A 62 13.23 0.90 9.44
CA ASP A 62 13.48 -0.24 10.32
C ASP A 62 12.74 -0.12 11.65
N GLY A 63 12.62 -1.26 12.35
CA GLY A 63 11.98 -1.34 13.65
C GLY A 63 10.55 -0.79 13.64
N VAL A 64 10.23 0.01 14.65
CA VAL A 64 8.91 0.62 14.86
C VAL A 64 8.53 1.63 13.78
N LEU A 65 9.51 2.22 13.08
CA LEU A 65 9.26 3.16 12.01
C LEU A 65 8.53 2.53 10.81
N ARG A 66 8.64 1.21 10.62
CA ARG A 66 7.92 0.48 9.57
C ARG A 66 6.40 0.63 9.65
N GLY A 67 5.86 0.93 10.81
CA GLY A 67 4.44 1.15 11.00
C GLY A 67 3.99 2.61 10.86
N VAL A 68 4.88 3.54 10.50
CA VAL A 68 4.56 4.95 10.37
C VAL A 68 4.01 5.24 8.98
N PRO A 69 2.81 5.85 8.87
CA PRO A 69 2.33 6.36 7.59
C PRO A 69 3.09 7.65 7.26
N MET A 70 4.24 7.53 6.59
CA MET A 70 5.11 8.68 6.28
C MET A 70 4.36 9.82 5.59
N ALA A 71 3.36 9.49 4.76
CA ALA A 71 2.50 10.47 4.10
C ALA A 71 1.79 11.43 5.07
N ALA A 72 1.49 10.96 6.30
CA ALA A 72 0.78 11.73 7.33
C ALA A 72 1.69 12.50 8.29
N LEU A 73 3.00 12.52 8.09
CA LEU A 73 3.88 13.44 8.81
C LEU A 73 3.47 14.89 8.51
N TYR A 74 3.58 15.78 9.49
CA TYR A 74 3.02 17.14 9.41
C TYR A 74 4.08 18.21 9.69
N ASP A 75 4.26 19.17 8.80
CA ASP A 75 5.30 20.21 8.93
C ASP A 75 4.87 21.41 9.79
N GLY A 76 3.65 21.39 10.33
CA GLY A 76 3.02 22.50 11.07
C GLY A 76 1.99 23.27 10.24
N SER A 77 1.95 23.07 8.93
CA SER A 77 0.99 23.66 8.00
C SER A 77 0.34 22.62 7.08
N GLN A 78 1.09 21.63 6.61
CA GLN A 78 0.69 20.66 5.61
C GLN A 78 1.20 19.25 5.97
N PHE A 79 0.50 18.22 5.47
CA PHE A 79 1.01 16.86 5.52
C PHE A 79 2.12 16.65 4.48
N LEU A 80 3.04 15.74 4.75
CA LEU A 80 4.16 15.44 3.84
C LEU A 80 3.69 15.10 2.43
N ILE A 81 2.57 14.38 2.30
CA ILE A 81 1.98 14.00 1.02
C ILE A 81 1.54 15.21 0.17
N GLU A 82 1.28 16.36 0.77
CA GLU A 82 0.89 17.56 0.03
C GLU A 82 2.06 18.17 -0.75
N ASN A 83 3.30 17.89 -0.32
CA ASN A 83 4.52 18.41 -0.95
C ASN A 83 5.31 17.36 -1.73
N TYR A 84 5.30 16.09 -1.29
CA TYR A 84 6.15 15.04 -1.84
C TYR A 84 5.37 13.78 -2.19
N ASN A 85 5.81 13.08 -3.24
CA ASN A 85 5.47 11.68 -3.43
C ASN A 85 6.23 10.86 -2.38
N VAL A 86 5.60 9.84 -1.82
CA VAL A 86 6.17 9.03 -0.75
C VAL A 86 6.18 7.56 -1.17
N ALA A 87 7.35 6.94 -1.05
CA ALA A 87 7.51 5.51 -1.26
C ALA A 87 8.41 4.90 -0.19
N LEU A 88 8.30 3.61 0.00
CA LEU A 88 9.14 2.83 0.89
C LEU A 88 10.01 1.87 0.07
N SER A 89 11.23 1.62 0.53
CA SER A 89 12.10 0.59 -0.04
C SER A 89 12.54 -0.38 1.04
N PRO A 90 12.57 -1.69 0.76
CA PRO A 90 13.10 -2.67 1.69
C PRO A 90 14.63 -2.59 1.83
N GLY A 91 15.31 -1.84 0.94
CA GLY A 91 16.74 -1.58 0.97
C GLY A 91 17.22 -0.82 -0.27
N LEU A 92 18.30 -0.06 -0.14
CA LEU A 92 18.83 0.82 -1.21
C LEU A 92 19.37 0.06 -2.43
N GLN A 93 19.82 -1.19 -2.25
CA GLN A 93 20.49 -1.98 -3.30
C GLN A 93 19.59 -3.00 -3.98
N LEU A 94 18.32 -3.12 -3.54
CA LEU A 94 17.44 -4.21 -3.99
C LEU A 94 16.67 -3.89 -5.26
N LEU A 95 16.66 -2.64 -5.74
CA LEU A 95 15.82 -2.21 -6.83
C LEU A 95 16.56 -1.29 -7.79
N THR A 96 16.46 -1.58 -9.08
CA THR A 96 16.72 -0.62 -10.14
C THR A 96 15.36 -0.06 -10.58
N PRO A 97 15.02 1.19 -10.21
CA PRO A 97 13.73 1.76 -10.57
C PRO A 97 13.57 1.84 -12.08
N GLN A 98 12.43 1.40 -12.59
CA GLN A 98 12.07 1.47 -14.01
C GLN A 98 10.67 2.07 -14.14
N PRO A 99 10.45 2.96 -15.11
CA PRO A 99 9.13 3.53 -15.35
C PRO A 99 8.11 2.46 -15.73
N LEU A 100 6.90 2.60 -15.21
CA LEU A 100 5.75 1.83 -15.66
C LEU A 100 5.36 2.30 -17.07
N GLN A 101 4.91 1.36 -17.90
CA GLN A 101 4.37 1.67 -19.24
C GLN A 101 2.84 1.55 -19.20
N PRO A 102 2.10 2.66 -19.06
CA PRO A 102 0.65 2.63 -18.85
C PRO A 102 -0.14 1.96 -19.98
N GLN A 103 0.34 2.09 -21.22
CA GLN A 103 -0.31 1.49 -22.40
C GLN A 103 -0.25 -0.05 -22.44
N ASN A 104 0.58 -0.67 -21.63
CA ASN A 104 0.81 -2.12 -21.62
C ASN A 104 0.22 -2.80 -20.37
N LEU A 105 -0.66 -2.13 -19.63
CA LEU A 105 -1.25 -2.71 -18.41
C LEU A 105 -2.17 -3.88 -18.75
N GLN A 106 -1.83 -5.05 -18.22
CA GLN A 106 -2.64 -6.26 -18.20
C GLN A 106 -2.92 -6.60 -16.74
N VAL A 107 -4.14 -6.35 -16.30
CA VAL A 107 -4.49 -6.40 -14.88
C VAL A 107 -5.29 -7.66 -14.56
N LEU A 108 -4.90 -8.40 -13.55
CA LEU A 108 -5.76 -9.37 -12.90
C LEU A 108 -6.37 -8.72 -11.66
N THR A 109 -7.68 -8.59 -11.61
CA THR A 109 -8.42 -8.11 -10.43
C THR A 109 -9.12 -9.27 -9.76
N GLY A 110 -9.04 -9.37 -8.43
CA GLY A 110 -9.72 -10.35 -7.63
C GLY A 110 -10.34 -9.74 -6.39
N GLY A 111 -11.56 -10.14 -6.03
CA GLY A 111 -12.21 -9.60 -4.85
C GLY A 111 -13.33 -10.46 -4.26
N LEU A 112 -13.60 -10.22 -2.97
CA LEU A 112 -14.69 -10.82 -2.22
C LEU A 112 -15.62 -9.73 -1.70
N THR A 113 -16.89 -9.79 -2.08
CA THR A 113 -17.93 -8.85 -1.61
C THR A 113 -18.77 -9.42 -0.48
N GLU A 114 -18.82 -10.74 -0.36
CA GLU A 114 -19.67 -11.44 0.59
C GLU A 114 -18.90 -11.82 1.87
N ALA A 115 -19.62 -11.85 2.99
CA ALA A 115 -19.06 -12.33 4.25
C ALA A 115 -18.66 -13.80 4.15
N ARG A 116 -17.42 -14.13 4.58
CA ARG A 116 -16.88 -15.48 4.43
C ARG A 116 -15.85 -15.85 5.49
N GLN A 117 -15.83 -17.12 5.89
CA GLN A 117 -14.83 -17.67 6.82
C GLN A 117 -14.61 -16.82 8.10
N GLY A 118 -15.68 -16.19 8.61
CA GLY A 118 -15.64 -15.32 9.79
C GLY A 118 -15.27 -13.85 9.51
N PHE A 119 -15.04 -13.48 8.24
CA PHE A 119 -14.82 -12.09 7.82
C PHE A 119 -16.12 -11.44 7.35
N SER A 120 -16.24 -10.12 7.58
CA SER A 120 -17.38 -9.32 7.16
C SER A 120 -17.48 -9.15 5.64
N ALA A 121 -18.64 -8.80 5.12
CA ALA A 121 -18.80 -8.39 3.72
C ALA A 121 -18.03 -7.10 3.42
N LEU A 122 -17.57 -6.97 2.18
CA LEU A 122 -16.89 -5.79 1.62
C LEU A 122 -17.66 -5.31 0.38
N PRO A 123 -18.83 -4.67 0.54
CA PRO A 123 -19.68 -4.29 -0.60
C PRO A 123 -19.03 -3.29 -1.56
N GLY A 124 -18.13 -2.43 -1.08
CA GLY A 124 -17.39 -1.47 -1.90
C GLY A 124 -16.43 -2.11 -2.91
N VAL A 125 -15.99 -3.35 -2.66
CA VAL A 125 -15.12 -4.11 -3.57
C VAL A 125 -15.74 -4.28 -4.95
N ALA A 126 -17.06 -4.50 -5.05
CA ALA A 126 -17.71 -4.63 -6.36
C ALA A 126 -17.56 -3.35 -7.19
N VAL A 127 -17.79 -2.19 -6.57
CA VAL A 127 -17.64 -0.88 -7.21
C VAL A 127 -16.18 -0.62 -7.59
N GLU A 128 -15.25 -0.87 -6.66
CA GLU A 128 -13.81 -0.72 -6.87
C GLU A 128 -13.34 -1.50 -8.10
N LEU A 129 -13.60 -2.80 -8.14
CA LEU A 129 -13.13 -3.66 -9.23
C LEU A 129 -13.82 -3.36 -10.56
N GLN A 130 -15.11 -3.03 -10.55
CA GLN A 130 -15.81 -2.62 -11.75
C GLN A 130 -15.24 -1.33 -12.33
N GLN A 131 -14.94 -0.33 -11.52
CA GLN A 131 -14.34 0.92 -11.97
C GLN A 131 -12.93 0.69 -12.51
N ILE A 132 -12.11 -0.14 -11.87
CA ILE A 132 -10.78 -0.49 -12.38
C ILE A 132 -10.88 -1.12 -13.78
N THR A 133 -11.86 -2.01 -14.01
CA THR A 133 -12.04 -2.66 -15.33
C THR A 133 -12.49 -1.71 -16.43
N THR A 134 -12.99 -0.52 -16.09
CA THR A 134 -13.28 0.53 -17.09
C THR A 134 -12.05 1.35 -17.47
N GLU A 135 -11.07 1.45 -16.56
CA GLU A 135 -9.86 2.25 -16.77
C GLU A 135 -8.72 1.48 -17.46
N VAL A 136 -8.67 0.16 -17.26
CA VAL A 136 -7.58 -0.69 -17.77
C VAL A 136 -8.10 -2.03 -18.31
N SER A 137 -7.31 -2.65 -19.21
CA SER A 137 -7.58 -4.03 -19.63
C SER A 137 -7.41 -4.99 -18.46
N ALA A 138 -8.52 -5.50 -17.93
CA ALA A 138 -8.51 -6.32 -16.73
C ALA A 138 -9.32 -7.62 -16.86
N LYS A 139 -8.81 -8.69 -16.25
CA LYS A 139 -9.54 -9.91 -15.97
C LYS A 139 -10.07 -9.85 -14.55
N LEU A 140 -11.38 -9.99 -14.37
CA LEU A 140 -12.05 -9.98 -13.07
C LEU A 140 -12.28 -11.40 -12.55
N LEU A 141 -11.91 -11.64 -11.29
CA LEU A 141 -12.27 -12.80 -10.48
C LEU A 141 -13.07 -12.32 -9.27
N LEU A 142 -14.39 -12.45 -9.28
CA LEU A 142 -15.25 -11.96 -8.21
C LEU A 142 -15.89 -13.13 -7.46
N ASN A 143 -15.87 -13.09 -6.14
CA ASN A 143 -16.50 -14.07 -5.26
C ASN A 143 -16.12 -15.51 -5.63
N GLN A 144 -17.03 -16.34 -6.12
CA GLN A 144 -16.86 -17.75 -6.46
C GLN A 144 -15.75 -18.00 -7.49
N ASP A 145 -15.41 -17.00 -8.30
CA ASP A 145 -14.33 -17.10 -9.27
C ASP A 145 -12.94 -16.86 -8.64
N LEU A 146 -12.87 -16.23 -7.48
CA LEU A 146 -11.62 -15.99 -6.77
C LEU A 146 -11.26 -17.18 -5.86
N THR A 147 -11.04 -18.35 -6.43
CA THR A 147 -10.50 -19.52 -5.72
C THR A 147 -8.97 -19.54 -5.77
N ASN A 148 -8.34 -20.25 -4.82
CA ASN A 148 -6.89 -20.47 -4.84
C ASN A 148 -6.44 -21.08 -6.17
N GLN A 149 -7.16 -22.10 -6.63
CA GLN A 149 -6.84 -22.79 -7.88
C GLN A 149 -6.93 -21.85 -9.08
N ASN A 150 -8.04 -21.10 -9.20
CA ASN A 150 -8.24 -20.21 -10.34
C ASN A 150 -7.21 -19.06 -10.33
N LEU A 151 -6.96 -18.45 -9.18
CA LEU A 151 -5.94 -17.39 -9.06
C LEU A 151 -4.56 -17.88 -9.49
N ILE A 152 -4.13 -19.07 -9.02
CA ILE A 152 -2.86 -19.71 -9.41
C ILE A 152 -2.83 -19.97 -10.91
N GLN A 153 -3.90 -20.54 -11.48
CA GLN A 153 -3.99 -20.83 -12.91
C GLN A 153 -3.90 -19.57 -13.76
N GLN A 154 -4.61 -18.50 -13.42
CA GLN A 154 -4.55 -17.23 -14.14
C GLN A 154 -3.14 -16.64 -14.10
N LEU A 155 -2.53 -16.57 -12.92
CA LEU A 155 -1.19 -16.00 -12.76
C LEU A 155 -0.09 -16.84 -13.42
N SER A 156 -0.31 -18.15 -13.60
CA SER A 156 0.67 -19.03 -14.24
C SER A 156 0.58 -19.01 -15.77
N ASN A 157 -0.61 -18.77 -16.33
CA ASN A 157 -0.88 -18.94 -17.76
C ASN A 157 -0.98 -17.61 -18.52
N VAL A 158 -1.27 -16.51 -17.84
CA VAL A 158 -1.47 -15.20 -18.46
C VAL A 158 -0.42 -14.21 -17.95
N PRO A 159 0.24 -13.43 -18.83
CA PRO A 159 1.32 -12.52 -18.46
C PRO A 159 0.80 -11.20 -17.90
N PHE A 160 -0.06 -11.24 -16.87
CA PHE A 160 -0.49 -10.03 -16.17
C PHE A 160 0.71 -9.31 -15.57
N ASN A 161 0.81 -8.01 -15.75
CA ASN A 161 1.86 -7.19 -15.12
C ASN A 161 1.37 -6.42 -13.90
N VAL A 162 0.06 -6.42 -13.65
CA VAL A 162 -0.56 -5.90 -12.42
C VAL A 162 -1.50 -6.94 -11.84
N VAL A 163 -1.44 -7.12 -10.53
CA VAL A 163 -2.39 -7.95 -9.77
C VAL A 163 -3.00 -7.08 -8.68
N HIS A 164 -4.33 -7.00 -8.65
CA HIS A 164 -5.08 -6.26 -7.66
C HIS A 164 -6.01 -7.20 -6.89
N LEU A 165 -5.81 -7.32 -5.60
CA LEU A 165 -6.61 -8.16 -4.71
C LEU A 165 -7.33 -7.29 -3.67
N ALA A 166 -8.64 -7.16 -3.83
CA ALA A 166 -9.56 -6.46 -2.93
C ALA A 166 -10.30 -7.49 -2.07
N THR A 167 -9.64 -7.97 -1.04
CA THR A 167 -10.17 -9.02 -0.16
C THR A 167 -9.52 -8.93 1.22
N HIS A 168 -10.14 -9.56 2.21
CA HIS A 168 -9.51 -9.67 3.51
C HIS A 168 -8.17 -10.38 3.45
N GLY A 169 -7.23 -9.91 4.25
CA GLY A 169 -5.96 -10.56 4.49
C GLY A 169 -5.55 -10.35 5.93
N GLN A 170 -4.90 -11.34 6.50
CA GLN A 170 -4.27 -11.22 7.81
C GLN A 170 -2.76 -11.22 7.63
N PHE A 171 -2.10 -10.24 8.24
CA PHE A 171 -0.64 -10.13 8.21
C PHE A 171 -0.11 -10.18 9.63
N SER A 172 0.77 -11.14 9.88
CA SER A 172 1.44 -11.39 11.13
C SER A 172 2.96 -11.44 10.92
N SER A 173 3.73 -11.23 11.96
CA SER A 173 5.17 -11.55 11.97
C SER A 173 5.40 -13.07 11.84
N ASN A 174 4.39 -13.88 12.11
CA ASN A 174 4.37 -15.32 11.84
C ASN A 174 3.86 -15.59 10.41
N ALA A 175 4.73 -16.13 9.56
CA ALA A 175 4.40 -16.43 8.17
C ALA A 175 3.23 -17.44 8.01
N GLU A 176 3.04 -18.35 8.96
CA GLU A 176 1.94 -19.32 8.93
C GLU A 176 0.57 -18.69 9.19
N GLU A 177 0.54 -17.54 9.88
CA GLU A 177 -0.67 -16.76 10.14
C GLU A 177 -0.94 -15.70 9.09
N THR A 178 -0.02 -15.51 8.14
CA THR A 178 -0.13 -14.51 7.09
C THR A 178 -0.77 -15.12 5.85
N PHE A 179 -1.91 -14.57 5.44
CA PHE A 179 -2.68 -15.06 4.30
C PHE A 179 -3.52 -13.95 3.64
N ILE A 180 -3.97 -14.24 2.43
CA ILE A 180 -5.01 -13.51 1.71
C ILE A 180 -6.22 -14.45 1.61
N LEU A 181 -7.42 -13.92 1.86
CA LEU A 181 -8.65 -14.69 1.79
C LEU A 181 -9.07 -14.88 0.33
N THR A 182 -9.37 -16.11 -0.04
CA THR A 182 -10.04 -16.46 -1.31
C THR A 182 -11.41 -17.05 -1.02
N TRP A 183 -12.18 -17.35 -2.07
CA TRP A 183 -13.53 -17.86 -1.90
C TRP A 183 -13.57 -19.19 -1.16
N ASP A 184 -12.68 -20.10 -1.51
CA ASP A 184 -12.62 -21.48 -1.02
C ASP A 184 -11.72 -21.64 0.21
N ASP A 185 -10.62 -20.86 0.33
CA ASP A 185 -9.61 -21.07 1.34
C ASP A 185 -8.78 -19.78 1.62
N ARG A 186 -7.67 -19.93 2.29
CA ARG A 186 -6.68 -18.89 2.62
C ARG A 186 -5.41 -19.12 1.82
N LEU A 187 -5.07 -18.20 0.92
CA LEU A 187 -3.80 -18.24 0.21
C LEU A 187 -2.68 -17.76 1.15
N LYS A 188 -1.86 -18.68 1.64
CA LYS A 188 -0.76 -18.35 2.55
C LYS A 188 0.36 -17.57 1.84
N VAL A 189 1.08 -16.74 2.61
CA VAL A 189 2.17 -15.91 2.09
C VAL A 189 3.26 -16.73 1.39
N LYS A 190 3.54 -17.94 1.85
CA LYS A 190 4.50 -18.84 1.21
C LYS A 190 4.03 -19.27 -0.18
N GLN A 191 2.76 -19.65 -0.32
CA GLN A 191 2.17 -20.04 -1.60
C GLN A 191 2.20 -18.88 -2.60
N LEU A 192 1.85 -17.65 -2.15
CA LEU A 192 1.94 -16.45 -2.98
C LEU A 192 3.40 -16.17 -3.39
N SER A 193 4.34 -16.29 -2.47
CA SER A 193 5.78 -16.11 -2.75
C SER A 193 6.30 -17.10 -3.78
N ASP A 194 5.97 -18.38 -3.63
CA ASP A 194 6.39 -19.43 -4.56
C ASP A 194 5.75 -19.22 -5.95
N LEU A 195 4.48 -18.81 -5.98
CA LEU A 195 3.77 -18.48 -7.22
C LEU A 195 4.45 -17.33 -7.98
N LEU A 196 4.76 -16.22 -7.29
CA LEU A 196 5.41 -15.05 -7.88
C LEU A 196 6.83 -15.38 -8.38
N ARG A 197 7.62 -16.16 -7.62
CA ARG A 197 8.97 -16.59 -8.04
C ARG A 197 8.92 -17.49 -9.27
N ASN A 198 8.02 -18.48 -9.28
CA ASN A 198 7.87 -19.39 -10.41
C ASN A 198 7.43 -18.66 -11.67
N ARG A 199 6.62 -17.62 -11.51
CA ARG A 199 6.20 -16.76 -12.60
C ARG A 199 7.37 -15.91 -13.12
N ASP A 200 8.16 -15.29 -12.27
CA ASP A 200 9.31 -14.45 -12.65
C ASP A 200 10.34 -15.24 -13.48
N VAL A 201 10.53 -16.53 -13.18
CA VAL A 201 11.42 -17.41 -13.94
C VAL A 201 10.84 -17.82 -15.31
N ARG A 202 9.50 -17.92 -15.45
CA ARG A 202 8.84 -18.44 -16.65
C ARG A 202 8.33 -17.35 -17.60
N SER A 203 7.99 -16.19 -17.07
CA SER A 203 7.41 -15.08 -17.82
C SER A 203 8.47 -14.04 -18.19
N THR A 204 8.46 -13.59 -19.43
CA THR A 204 9.24 -12.44 -19.88
C THR A 204 8.64 -11.10 -19.40
N THR A 205 7.41 -11.14 -18.89
CA THR A 205 6.71 -9.95 -18.40
C THR A 205 6.77 -9.93 -16.86
N PRO A 206 7.51 -9.01 -16.25
CA PRO A 206 7.60 -8.90 -14.80
C PRO A 206 6.26 -8.47 -14.19
N LEU A 207 6.03 -8.82 -12.92
CA LEU A 207 4.95 -8.24 -12.14
C LEU A 207 5.37 -6.86 -11.67
N GLU A 208 4.85 -5.83 -12.35
CA GLU A 208 5.19 -4.42 -12.06
C GLU A 208 4.57 -3.94 -10.76
N LEU A 209 3.33 -4.42 -10.47
CA LEU A 209 2.57 -3.94 -9.33
C LEU A 209 1.66 -5.03 -8.75
N LEU A 210 1.78 -5.24 -7.43
CA LEU A 210 0.81 -5.98 -6.63
C LEU A 210 0.05 -4.99 -5.75
N VAL A 211 -1.27 -4.95 -5.84
CA VAL A 211 -2.14 -4.11 -4.99
C VAL A 211 -2.93 -5.01 -4.04
N LEU A 212 -2.92 -4.66 -2.76
CA LEU A 212 -3.63 -5.33 -1.68
C LEU A 212 -4.49 -4.27 -0.97
N SER A 213 -5.74 -4.08 -1.45
CA SER A 213 -6.55 -2.91 -1.05
C SER A 213 -7.35 -3.09 0.24
N ALA A 214 -7.62 -4.30 0.68
CA ALA A 214 -8.45 -4.59 1.85
C ALA A 214 -7.75 -5.52 2.85
N CYS A 215 -6.63 -5.06 3.41
CA CYS A 215 -5.83 -5.88 4.30
C CYS A 215 -6.05 -5.51 5.77
N GLN A 216 -6.41 -6.49 6.59
CA GLN A 216 -6.42 -6.35 8.03
C GLN A 216 -5.06 -6.77 8.59
N THR A 217 -4.26 -5.82 9.07
CA THR A 217 -3.09 -6.17 9.88
C THR A 217 -3.56 -6.86 11.16
N ALA A 218 -2.93 -7.96 11.53
CA ALA A 218 -3.20 -8.63 12.80
C ALA A 218 -3.12 -7.58 13.93
N SER A 219 -4.16 -7.53 14.74
CA SER A 219 -4.29 -6.56 15.83
C SER A 219 -3.06 -6.63 16.74
N GLY A 220 -2.26 -5.57 16.79
CA GLY A 220 -1.06 -5.47 17.62
C GLY A 220 0.29 -5.76 16.95
N ASP A 221 0.34 -6.35 15.75
CA ASP A 221 1.60 -6.62 15.07
C ASP A 221 2.03 -5.47 14.15
N GLN A 222 2.82 -4.56 14.69
CA GLN A 222 3.30 -3.36 13.99
C GLN A 222 4.28 -3.66 12.82
N ARG A 223 4.76 -4.90 12.71
CA ARG A 223 5.73 -5.32 11.68
C ARG A 223 5.06 -6.01 10.49
N ALA A 224 3.79 -6.39 10.65
CA ALA A 224 3.09 -7.27 9.73
C ALA A 224 2.82 -6.65 8.35
N ALA A 225 2.39 -5.39 8.29
CA ALA A 225 2.00 -4.76 7.02
C ALA A 225 3.14 -4.69 6.00
N LEU A 226 4.35 -4.31 6.45
CA LEU A 226 5.53 -4.32 5.58
C LEU A 226 6.07 -5.73 5.32
N GLY A 227 5.68 -6.71 6.11
CA GLY A 227 6.11 -8.10 5.97
C GLY A 227 5.68 -8.70 4.63
N LEU A 228 4.37 -8.66 4.32
CA LEU A 228 3.86 -9.21 3.05
C LEU A 228 4.35 -8.42 1.83
N ALA A 229 4.26 -7.09 1.89
CA ALA A 229 4.72 -6.26 0.77
C ALA A 229 6.22 -6.44 0.51
N GLY A 230 7.03 -6.55 1.57
CA GLY A 230 8.45 -6.89 1.44
C GLY A 230 8.69 -8.32 0.95
N VAL A 231 7.82 -9.27 1.29
CA VAL A 231 7.87 -10.63 0.73
C VAL A 231 7.51 -10.60 -0.75
N ALA A 232 6.46 -9.89 -1.15
CA ALA A 232 6.05 -9.77 -2.55
C ALA A 232 7.17 -9.18 -3.43
N VAL A 233 7.82 -8.09 -2.97
CA VAL A 233 8.96 -7.49 -3.68
C VAL A 233 10.14 -8.46 -3.79
N ARG A 234 10.48 -9.17 -2.72
CA ARG A 234 11.56 -10.19 -2.74
C ARG A 234 11.21 -11.42 -3.59
N SER A 235 9.93 -11.64 -3.88
CA SER A 235 9.44 -12.78 -4.66
C SER A 235 9.19 -12.45 -6.13
N GLY A 236 9.59 -11.25 -6.59
CA GLY A 236 9.55 -10.88 -8.00
C GLY A 236 8.54 -9.76 -8.36
N ALA A 237 7.68 -9.32 -7.44
CA ALA A 237 6.90 -8.10 -7.68
C ALA A 237 7.82 -6.87 -7.59
N ARG A 238 7.85 -6.03 -8.61
CA ARG A 238 8.68 -4.81 -8.60
C ARG A 238 8.21 -3.79 -7.58
N SER A 239 6.91 -3.73 -7.35
CA SER A 239 6.29 -2.86 -6.36
C SER A 239 5.02 -3.46 -5.77
N THR A 240 4.66 -3.00 -4.58
CA THR A 240 3.43 -3.39 -3.90
C THR A 240 2.78 -2.15 -3.28
N VAL A 241 1.48 -1.98 -3.52
CA VAL A 241 0.63 -1.09 -2.73
C VAL A 241 -0.09 -1.93 -1.68
N ALA A 242 0.05 -1.57 -0.42
CA ALA A 242 -0.58 -2.27 0.69
C ALA A 242 -1.06 -1.27 1.76
N THR A 243 -1.81 -1.75 2.76
CA THR A 243 -2.32 -0.91 3.83
C THR A 243 -1.68 -1.25 5.18
N LEU A 244 -1.44 -0.22 6.00
CA LEU A 244 -0.85 -0.35 7.34
C LEU A 244 -1.86 -0.80 8.41
N TRP A 245 -3.15 -0.65 8.15
CA TRP A 245 -4.28 -1.09 8.98
C TRP A 245 -5.52 -1.31 8.13
N SER A 246 -6.56 -1.89 8.73
CA SER A 246 -7.86 -2.08 8.07
C SER A 246 -8.47 -0.74 7.68
N VAL A 247 -8.78 -0.59 6.42
CA VAL A 247 -9.30 0.64 5.84
C VAL A 247 -10.84 0.61 5.76
N ASN A 248 -11.44 1.78 5.69
CA ASN A 248 -12.86 1.91 5.37
C ASN A 248 -13.09 1.49 3.91
N ASP A 249 -14.07 0.64 3.66
CA ASP A 249 -14.36 0.04 2.36
C ASP A 249 -14.65 1.08 1.26
N GLU A 250 -15.45 2.11 1.57
CA GLU A 250 -15.79 3.19 0.64
C GLU A 250 -14.56 4.07 0.33
N ALA A 251 -13.76 4.40 1.36
CA ALA A 251 -12.52 5.16 1.17
C ALA A 251 -11.50 4.38 0.34
N ALA A 252 -11.41 3.06 0.54
CA ALA A 252 -10.54 2.19 -0.25
C ALA A 252 -10.95 2.17 -1.71
N ALA A 253 -12.24 1.95 -2.00
CA ALA A 253 -12.78 1.95 -3.35
C ALA A 253 -12.53 3.29 -4.07
N THR A 254 -12.79 4.41 -3.39
CA THR A 254 -12.56 5.76 -3.93
C THR A 254 -11.07 5.99 -4.23
N LEU A 255 -10.18 5.63 -3.29
CA LEU A 255 -8.73 5.80 -3.46
C LEU A 255 -8.19 4.94 -4.60
N MET A 256 -8.58 3.67 -4.67
CA MET A 256 -8.10 2.76 -5.70
C MET A 256 -8.60 3.14 -7.09
N THR A 257 -9.85 3.55 -7.23
CA THR A 257 -10.37 4.09 -8.49
C THR A 257 -9.52 5.27 -8.96
N ARG A 258 -9.28 6.25 -8.08
CA ARG A 258 -8.46 7.40 -8.41
C ARG A 258 -7.02 7.01 -8.72
N PHE A 259 -6.45 6.06 -7.98
CA PHE A 259 -5.10 5.55 -8.24
C PHE A 259 -4.94 5.00 -9.66
N TYR A 260 -5.89 4.18 -10.15
CA TYR A 260 -5.84 3.64 -11.51
C TYR A 260 -6.08 4.72 -12.57
N GLN A 261 -6.98 5.67 -12.34
CA GLN A 261 -7.17 6.81 -13.24
C GLN A 261 -5.88 7.61 -13.44
N GLU A 262 -5.14 7.85 -12.35
CA GLU A 262 -3.85 8.55 -12.42
C GLU A 262 -2.76 7.66 -13.02
N LEU A 263 -2.74 6.36 -12.69
CA LEU A 263 -1.71 5.42 -13.15
C LEU A 263 -1.71 5.26 -14.68
N THR A 264 -2.86 5.46 -15.32
CA THR A 264 -3.01 5.39 -16.78
C THR A 264 -2.58 6.66 -17.50
N GLN A 265 -2.31 7.76 -16.78
CA GLN A 265 -1.89 9.01 -17.40
C GLN A 265 -0.44 8.91 -17.92
N PRO A 266 -0.15 9.47 -19.11
CA PRO A 266 1.21 9.46 -19.67
C PRO A 266 2.23 10.10 -18.72
N GLY A 267 3.35 9.40 -18.49
CA GLY A 267 4.45 9.90 -17.66
C GLY A 267 4.20 9.90 -16.15
N MET A 268 3.06 9.38 -15.70
CA MET A 268 2.74 9.26 -14.29
C MET A 268 3.51 8.10 -13.66
N THR A 269 4.19 8.35 -12.53
CA THR A 269 4.82 7.30 -11.74
C THR A 269 3.83 6.71 -10.74
N LYS A 270 4.08 5.46 -10.28
CA LYS A 270 3.26 4.81 -9.24
C LYS A 270 3.14 5.65 -7.96
N ALA A 271 4.26 6.30 -7.56
CA ALA A 271 4.26 7.17 -6.38
C ALA A 271 3.45 8.45 -6.59
N GLN A 272 3.48 9.03 -7.80
CA GLN A 272 2.64 10.17 -8.14
C GLN A 272 1.15 9.79 -8.18
N ALA A 273 0.82 8.66 -8.81
CA ALA A 273 -0.55 8.18 -8.89
C ALA A 273 -1.14 7.92 -7.48
N LEU A 274 -0.38 7.26 -6.60
CA LEU A 274 -0.81 7.05 -5.22
C LEU A 274 -0.98 8.38 -4.46
N ARG A 275 -0.04 9.32 -4.62
CA ARG A 275 -0.15 10.65 -4.03
C ARG A 275 -1.43 11.36 -4.49
N GLN A 276 -1.74 11.39 -5.78
CA GLN A 276 -2.95 12.05 -6.29
C GLN A 276 -4.22 11.41 -5.73
N ALA A 277 -4.26 10.08 -5.62
CA ALA A 277 -5.36 9.37 -5.00
C ALA A 277 -5.52 9.72 -3.51
N GLN A 278 -4.43 9.79 -2.74
CA GLN A 278 -4.45 10.20 -1.33
C GLN A 278 -4.88 11.67 -1.17
N LEU A 279 -4.41 12.57 -2.04
CA LEU A 279 -4.81 13.98 -2.04
C LEU A 279 -6.28 14.17 -2.41
N ALA A 280 -6.84 13.32 -3.27
CA ALA A 280 -8.27 13.34 -3.57
C ALA A 280 -9.09 13.08 -2.31
N LEU A 281 -8.76 12.02 -1.54
CA LEU A 281 -9.45 11.73 -0.28
C LEU A 281 -9.24 12.82 0.78
N LEU A 282 -8.03 13.37 0.90
CA LEU A 282 -7.73 14.46 1.83
C LEU A 282 -8.63 15.69 1.59
N ARG A 283 -9.04 15.93 0.35
CA ARG A 283 -9.93 17.06 -0.05
C ARG A 283 -11.40 16.77 0.19
N GLU A 284 -11.79 15.51 0.34
CA GLU A 284 -13.18 15.14 0.61
C GLU A 284 -13.50 15.28 2.11
N PRO A 285 -14.54 16.02 2.50
CA PRO A 285 -14.85 16.28 3.90
C PRO A 285 -15.00 15.03 4.77
N GLN A 286 -15.60 13.95 4.23
CA GLN A 286 -15.80 12.68 4.93
C GLN A 286 -14.52 11.86 5.09
N PHE A 287 -13.53 12.03 4.21
CA PHE A 287 -12.28 11.27 4.19
C PHE A 287 -11.02 12.10 4.50
N LYS A 288 -11.17 13.38 4.86
CA LYS A 288 -10.04 14.29 5.10
C LYS A 288 -9.08 13.86 6.22
N GLN A 289 -9.53 12.99 7.14
CA GLN A 289 -8.67 12.53 8.22
C GLN A 289 -7.63 11.53 7.71
N PRO A 290 -6.37 11.59 8.20
CA PRO A 290 -5.31 10.69 7.76
C PRO A 290 -5.62 9.20 7.90
N TYR A 291 -6.52 8.83 8.79
CA TYR A 291 -7.00 7.46 8.95
C TYR A 291 -7.44 6.81 7.63
N TYR A 292 -8.07 7.57 6.73
CA TYR A 292 -8.67 7.06 5.50
C TYR A 292 -7.69 6.93 4.33
N TRP A 293 -6.71 7.82 4.22
CA TRP A 293 -5.81 7.89 3.05
C TRP A 293 -4.36 7.51 3.37
N SER A 294 -3.90 7.72 4.60
CA SER A 294 -2.49 7.50 4.93
C SER A 294 -2.07 6.05 5.15
N PRO A 295 -2.97 5.06 5.37
CA PRO A 295 -2.55 3.68 5.49
C PRO A 295 -2.00 3.10 4.18
N PHE A 296 -2.39 3.62 3.03
CA PHE A 296 -1.90 3.13 1.75
C PHE A 296 -0.44 3.52 1.53
N VAL A 297 0.41 2.53 1.37
CA VAL A 297 1.85 2.70 1.19
C VAL A 297 2.33 1.97 -0.07
N LEU A 298 3.20 2.63 -0.83
CA LEU A 298 3.90 2.04 -1.97
C LEU A 298 5.27 1.55 -1.53
N ILE A 299 5.57 0.29 -1.79
CA ILE A 299 6.84 -0.36 -1.43
C ILE A 299 7.47 -0.92 -2.69
N GLY A 300 8.75 -0.64 -2.89
CA GLY A 300 9.50 -1.11 -4.05
C GLY A 300 9.73 -0.03 -5.10
N ASN A 301 9.62 -0.38 -6.37
CA ASN A 301 9.81 0.55 -7.49
C ASN A 301 8.72 1.62 -7.52
N TRP A 302 9.11 2.86 -7.33
CA TRP A 302 8.18 4.02 -7.25
C TRP A 302 7.91 4.72 -8.60
N LEU A 303 8.67 4.38 -9.65
CA LEU A 303 8.55 4.92 -11.01
C LEU A 303 7.44 4.23 -11.82
#